data_f14f80876bfaa96a555869d36cc14f8c
#
_entry.id   f14f80876bfaa96a555869d36cc14f8c
#
_cell.length_a   1.000
_cell.length_b   1.000
_cell.length_c   1.000
_cell.angle_alpha   90.00
_cell.angle_beta   90.00
_cell.angle_gamma   90.00
#
_symmetry.space_group_name_H-M   'P 1'
#
loop_
_entity.id
_entity.type
_entity.pdbx_description
1 polymer ?
#
loop_
_entity_poly.entity_id
_entity_poly.type
_entity_poly.pdbx_seq_one_letter_code
_entity_poly.pdbx_strand_id
1 'polypeptide(L)'
;MMKGSLKVGAAVLVALLGINAAGHAQGVTVRQIEGDNTAYGTTAAEFLLLPATARGAALGGAFAALSNDLGSMHYNPAGLALIERPGVMATTMSYVSGTTYSFGAVAFPFAGGAKAVGFAVATFGFSDQPVYTVEDPQGTSGNVYSVRETAISGTFSQQFSDRFSAGLTAKFINDQLGSVSGAAFAIDFGTSFHSVLGGRPIRAAFVITNLGTNIRHRGAPLDVLYNRPAPAGENEVAQEPARAQLETKDWSLPVSFRVAVAYDAFATSANRLTVLGEFSQPNNSAPGFGFAGEYTLGLGSSGFSLAGRLGMTYAPDDNLDVPASGSATYAGFDTGLSGSQYRMSAGGGLRYAKAGFGFGFDFGYRDYGLLGGVNTLGLSLNW
;
A
#
# COMPACT_ATOMS: atom_id res chain seq x y z
N MET A 1 38.06 22.46 15.42
CA MET A 1 37.91 21.42 14.38
C MET A 1 36.43 21.15 14.05
N MET A 2 35.65 22.15 13.64
CA MET A 2 34.20 22.06 13.39
C MET A 2 33.76 22.54 11.99
N LYS A 3 34.65 22.63 11.01
CA LYS A 3 34.31 23.11 9.66
C LYS A 3 34.21 22.03 8.57
N GLY A 4 34.45 20.75 8.90
CA GLY A 4 34.44 19.66 7.91
C GLY A 4 33.13 18.91 7.77
N SER A 5 32.30 18.84 8.83
CA SER A 5 31.09 18.00 8.83
C SER A 5 29.90 18.61 8.09
N LEU A 6 29.87 19.94 7.93
CA LEU A 6 28.77 20.60 7.21
C LEU A 6 28.85 20.41 5.68
N LYS A 7 30.08 20.20 5.17
CA LYS A 7 30.31 20.05 3.72
C LYS A 7 29.89 18.66 3.16
N VAL A 8 29.93 17.62 3.98
CA VAL A 8 29.54 16.27 3.55
C VAL A 8 28.02 16.11 3.53
N GLY A 9 27.31 16.68 4.49
CA GLY A 9 25.83 16.69 4.51
C GLY A 9 25.20 17.45 3.34
N ALA A 10 25.83 18.59 2.97
CA ALA A 10 25.41 19.37 1.81
C ALA A 10 25.73 18.67 0.48
N ALA A 11 26.80 17.89 0.39
CA ALA A 11 27.19 17.17 -0.82
C ALA A 11 26.24 16.00 -1.13
N VAL A 12 25.70 15.31 -0.12
CA VAL A 12 24.73 14.22 -0.32
C VAL A 12 23.36 14.78 -0.71
N LEU A 13 22.95 15.92 -0.16
CA LEU A 13 21.70 16.58 -0.55
C LEU A 13 21.79 17.19 -1.97
N VAL A 14 22.94 17.72 -2.35
CA VAL A 14 23.21 18.26 -3.70
C VAL A 14 23.35 17.12 -4.72
N ALA A 15 23.87 15.95 -4.34
CA ALA A 15 23.93 14.79 -5.23
C ALA A 15 22.55 14.22 -5.55
N LEU A 16 21.57 14.34 -4.62
CA LEU A 16 20.19 13.94 -4.86
C LEU A 16 19.38 14.99 -5.66
N LEU A 17 19.80 16.26 -5.63
CA LEU A 17 19.17 17.34 -6.39
C LEU A 17 19.91 17.66 -7.71
N GLY A 18 21.10 17.11 -7.91
CA GLY A 18 21.99 17.41 -9.04
C GLY A 18 21.79 16.52 -10.28
N ILE A 19 20.81 15.62 -10.32
CA ILE A 19 20.61 14.71 -11.46
C ILE A 19 19.95 15.40 -12.67
N ASN A 20 19.50 16.66 -12.51
CA ASN A 20 18.87 17.41 -13.61
C ASN A 20 19.71 18.46 -14.31
N ALA A 21 21.02 18.54 -14.07
CA ALA A 21 21.88 19.53 -14.73
C ALA A 21 23.16 18.88 -15.22
N ALA A 22 23.12 18.26 -16.38
CA ALA A 22 24.14 18.16 -17.42
C ALA A 22 23.97 16.85 -18.22
N GLY A 23 23.27 16.92 -19.26
CA GLY A 23 23.11 15.79 -20.19
C GLY A 23 22.60 16.22 -21.57
N HIS A 24 23.11 17.36 -22.09
CA HIS A 24 23.15 17.50 -23.54
C HIS A 24 24.35 16.68 -24.07
N ALA A 25 24.22 15.36 -24.02
CA ALA A 25 25.11 14.45 -24.70
C ALA A 25 24.27 13.64 -25.67
N GLN A 26 24.38 14.05 -26.95
CA GLN A 26 24.19 13.24 -28.14
C GLN A 26 22.91 12.40 -28.17
N GLY A 27 22.01 12.78 -29.08
CA GLY A 27 20.87 12.09 -29.67
C GLY A 27 20.80 10.57 -29.57
N VAL A 28 20.68 10.06 -28.38
CA VAL A 28 19.95 8.82 -28.17
C VAL A 28 18.50 9.25 -28.25
N THR A 29 17.90 9.08 -29.43
CA THR A 29 16.44 9.01 -29.54
C THR A 29 16.04 7.86 -28.64
N VAL A 30 15.73 8.17 -27.37
CA VAL A 30 14.96 7.25 -26.56
C VAL A 30 13.70 7.06 -27.40
N ARG A 31 13.56 5.91 -28.04
CA ARG A 31 12.32 5.51 -28.66
C ARG A 31 11.28 5.77 -27.58
N GLN A 32 10.47 6.81 -27.77
CA GLN A 32 9.23 6.89 -27.01
C GLN A 32 8.57 5.54 -27.25
N ILE A 33 8.45 4.75 -26.23
CA ILE A 33 7.62 3.57 -26.26
C ILE A 33 6.23 4.16 -26.38
N GLU A 34 5.75 4.25 -27.62
CA GLU A 34 4.39 4.63 -27.92
C GLU A 34 3.48 3.58 -27.28
N GLY A 35 2.74 4.00 -26.30
CA GLY A 35 1.90 3.17 -25.46
C GLY A 35 2.51 3.08 -24.07
N ASP A 36 1.93 3.84 -23.16
CA ASP A 36 2.12 3.64 -21.75
C ASP A 36 1.82 2.19 -21.44
N ASN A 37 2.88 1.44 -21.16
CA ASN A 37 2.78 0.03 -20.82
C ASN A 37 2.38 -0.14 -19.35
N THR A 38 1.74 0.89 -18.79
CA THR A 38 1.23 0.89 -17.42
C THR A 38 -0.05 0.09 -17.41
N ALA A 39 -0.03 -1.00 -16.65
CA ALA A 39 -1.14 -1.95 -16.57
C ALA A 39 -2.28 -1.44 -15.66
N TYR A 40 -2.67 -0.15 -15.80
CA TYR A 40 -3.78 0.43 -15.02
C TYR A 40 -5.07 -0.38 -15.16
N GLY A 41 -5.72 -0.68 -14.02
CA GLY A 41 -6.97 -1.41 -13.99
C GLY A 41 -6.86 -2.87 -14.45
N THR A 42 -5.67 -3.45 -14.47
CA THR A 42 -5.44 -4.84 -14.90
C THR A 42 -5.06 -5.77 -13.76
N THR A 43 -5.06 -5.28 -12.52
CA THR A 43 -4.83 -6.07 -11.30
C THR A 43 -6.09 -6.17 -10.46
N ALA A 44 -6.17 -7.22 -9.63
CA ALA A 44 -7.21 -7.40 -8.62
C ALA A 44 -6.62 -7.13 -7.23
N ALA A 45 -7.48 -7.00 -6.22
CA ALA A 45 -7.09 -6.80 -4.83
C ALA A 45 -6.23 -5.54 -4.59
N GLU A 46 -6.59 -4.43 -5.24
CA GLU A 46 -5.90 -3.12 -5.12
C GLU A 46 -5.85 -2.59 -3.68
N PHE A 47 -6.74 -3.05 -2.81
CA PHE A 47 -6.74 -2.69 -1.39
C PHE A 47 -5.43 -3.06 -0.68
N LEU A 48 -4.64 -3.99 -1.23
CA LEU A 48 -3.33 -4.36 -0.72
C LEU A 48 -2.28 -3.23 -0.84
N LEU A 49 -2.52 -2.22 -1.66
CA LEU A 49 -1.68 -1.02 -1.79
C LEU A 49 -2.11 0.13 -0.87
N LEU A 50 -3.30 0.04 -0.24
CA LEU A 50 -3.77 1.07 0.68
C LEU A 50 -2.91 1.09 1.96
N PRO A 51 -2.69 2.26 2.56
CA PRO A 51 -1.92 2.37 3.79
C PRO A 51 -2.64 1.68 4.95
N ALA A 52 -2.03 0.63 5.50
CA ALA A 52 -2.62 -0.18 6.57
C ALA A 52 -2.65 0.52 7.93
N THR A 53 -1.82 1.54 8.16
CA THR A 53 -1.72 2.21 9.46
C THR A 53 -1.84 3.72 9.34
N ALA A 54 -2.39 4.37 10.36
CA ALA A 54 -2.50 5.83 10.44
C ALA A 54 -1.11 6.50 10.38
N ARG A 55 -0.09 5.89 11.00
CA ARG A 55 1.31 6.35 10.93
C ARG A 55 1.84 6.32 9.51
N GLY A 56 1.64 5.21 8.79
CA GLY A 56 2.07 5.09 7.39
C GLY A 56 1.28 5.98 6.43
N ALA A 57 -0.02 6.15 6.67
CA ALA A 57 -0.85 7.09 5.91
C ALA A 57 -0.35 8.54 6.04
N ALA A 58 -0.04 8.97 7.28
CA ALA A 58 0.48 10.31 7.58
C ALA A 58 1.87 10.58 6.97
N LEU A 59 2.64 9.54 6.69
CA LEU A 59 3.95 9.62 6.03
C LEU A 59 3.86 9.40 4.50
N GLY A 60 2.66 9.50 3.92
CA GLY A 60 2.46 9.34 2.48
C GLY A 60 2.75 7.93 1.95
N GLY A 61 2.85 6.93 2.82
CA GLY A 61 3.26 5.57 2.47
C GLY A 61 4.78 5.36 2.45
N ALA A 62 5.59 6.39 2.56
CA ALA A 62 7.06 6.31 2.65
C ALA A 62 7.49 5.79 4.04
N PHE A 63 7.21 4.53 4.34
CA PHE A 63 7.34 3.96 5.68
C PHE A 63 8.24 2.72 5.77
N ALA A 64 8.66 2.14 4.64
CA ALA A 64 9.36 0.86 4.64
C ALA A 64 10.69 0.86 5.43
N ALA A 65 11.45 1.96 5.42
CA ALA A 65 12.71 2.08 6.16
C ALA A 65 12.53 2.49 7.64
N LEU A 66 11.34 3.00 8.03
CA LEU A 66 11.01 3.38 9.40
C LEU A 66 10.12 2.34 10.11
N SER A 67 9.69 1.32 9.39
CA SER A 67 8.79 0.27 9.85
C SER A 67 9.43 -0.52 11.00
N ASN A 68 8.97 -0.29 12.22
CA ASN A 68 9.48 -0.88 13.47
C ASN A 68 8.35 -1.11 14.49
N ASP A 69 7.14 -1.30 14.00
CA ASP A 69 5.93 -1.59 14.78
C ASP A 69 5.12 -2.71 14.10
N LEU A 70 3.92 -3.01 14.56
CA LEU A 70 3.08 -4.06 13.99
C LEU A 70 2.64 -3.78 12.55
N GLY A 71 2.66 -2.51 12.11
CA GLY A 71 2.45 -2.13 10.72
C GLY A 71 3.52 -2.69 9.77
N SER A 72 4.67 -3.11 10.30
CA SER A 72 5.74 -3.76 9.52
C SER A 72 5.24 -4.93 8.69
N MET A 73 4.25 -5.68 9.16
CA MET A 73 3.66 -6.81 8.43
C MET A 73 3.06 -6.41 7.08
N HIS A 74 2.71 -5.14 6.90
CA HIS A 74 2.21 -4.59 5.63
C HIS A 74 3.30 -3.87 4.84
N TYR A 75 4.15 -3.07 5.51
CA TYR A 75 5.09 -2.17 4.81
C TYR A 75 6.46 -2.80 4.54
N ASN A 76 7.01 -3.51 5.51
CA ASN A 76 8.31 -4.18 5.41
C ASN A 76 8.41 -5.29 6.47
N PRO A 77 8.25 -6.55 6.11
CA PRO A 77 8.30 -7.67 7.06
C PRO A 77 9.52 -7.69 7.97
N ALA A 78 10.68 -7.21 7.47
CA ALA A 78 11.93 -7.18 8.27
C ALA A 78 11.81 -6.32 9.53
N GLY A 79 10.96 -5.29 9.50
CA GLY A 79 10.76 -4.40 10.63
C GLY A 79 10.10 -5.06 11.84
N LEU A 80 9.42 -6.19 11.65
CA LEU A 80 8.80 -6.91 12.74
C LEU A 80 9.83 -7.48 13.75
N ALA A 81 11.05 -7.80 13.30
CA ALA A 81 12.14 -8.23 14.18
C ALA A 81 12.64 -7.12 15.13
N LEU A 82 12.20 -5.88 14.94
CA LEU A 82 12.59 -4.73 15.75
C LEU A 82 11.60 -4.42 16.87
N ILE A 83 10.49 -5.16 16.98
CA ILE A 83 9.57 -5.03 18.11
C ILE A 83 10.18 -5.66 19.36
N GLU A 84 10.10 -4.93 20.48
CA GLU A 84 10.68 -5.38 21.74
C GLU A 84 9.69 -6.19 22.58
N ARG A 85 8.39 -6.04 22.35
CA ARG A 85 7.31 -6.59 23.18
C ARG A 85 6.17 -7.13 22.34
N PRO A 86 5.42 -8.09 22.86
CA PRO A 86 4.16 -8.49 22.24
C PRO A 86 3.21 -7.30 22.15
N GLY A 87 2.35 -7.32 21.14
CA GLY A 87 1.38 -6.24 20.98
C GLY A 87 0.28 -6.56 19.99
N VAL A 88 -0.74 -5.73 20.04
CA VAL A 88 -1.88 -5.74 19.11
C VAL A 88 -2.10 -4.34 18.56
N MET A 89 -2.58 -4.27 17.32
CA MET A 89 -2.91 -3.02 16.62
C MET A 89 -4.23 -3.18 15.87
N ALA A 90 -5.01 -2.13 15.86
CA ALA A 90 -6.20 -2.01 15.02
C ALA A 90 -6.21 -0.64 14.34
N THR A 91 -6.57 -0.62 13.08
CA THR A 91 -6.67 0.61 12.28
C THR A 91 -7.95 0.58 11.45
N THR A 92 -8.58 1.73 11.29
CA THR A 92 -9.72 1.91 10.41
C THR A 92 -9.54 3.17 9.56
N MET A 93 -9.97 3.10 8.32
CA MET A 93 -9.90 4.17 7.32
C MET A 93 -11.23 4.24 6.59
N SER A 94 -11.93 5.38 6.73
CA SER A 94 -13.07 5.69 5.88
C SER A 94 -12.53 6.14 4.53
N TYR A 95 -12.61 5.25 3.55
CA TYR A 95 -12.10 5.49 2.21
C TYR A 95 -13.18 6.13 1.33
N VAL A 96 -12.91 6.32 0.06
CA VAL A 96 -13.81 7.01 -0.88
C VAL A 96 -15.08 6.21 -1.13
N SER A 97 -16.15 6.91 -1.56
CA SER A 97 -17.44 6.31 -1.98
C SER A 97 -18.07 5.37 -0.93
N GLY A 98 -17.90 5.69 0.37
CA GLY A 98 -18.49 4.90 1.45
C GLY A 98 -17.83 3.55 1.71
N THR A 99 -16.67 3.29 1.09
CA THR A 99 -15.90 2.09 1.40
C THR A 99 -15.10 2.26 2.69
N THR A 100 -14.81 1.16 3.35
CA THR A 100 -14.02 1.14 4.58
C THR A 100 -12.87 0.14 4.42
N TYR A 101 -11.68 0.57 4.82
CA TYR A 101 -10.53 -0.29 5.01
C TYR A 101 -10.25 -0.47 6.50
N SER A 102 -10.01 -1.69 6.93
CA SER A 102 -9.61 -2.01 8.30
C SER A 102 -8.42 -2.94 8.32
N PHE A 103 -7.51 -2.73 9.27
CA PHE A 103 -6.34 -3.57 9.46
C PHE A 103 -6.20 -3.90 10.95
N GLY A 104 -6.05 -5.18 11.26
CA GLY A 104 -5.77 -5.69 12.59
C GLY A 104 -4.54 -6.56 12.60
N ALA A 105 -3.69 -6.43 13.63
CA ALA A 105 -2.44 -7.16 13.72
C ALA A 105 -2.10 -7.55 15.15
N VAL A 106 -1.44 -8.69 15.32
CA VAL A 106 -0.84 -9.15 16.58
C VAL A 106 0.55 -9.71 16.30
N ALA A 107 1.51 -9.43 17.17
CA ALA A 107 2.85 -9.97 17.00
C ALA A 107 3.53 -10.28 18.34
N PHE A 108 4.45 -11.25 18.28
CA PHE A 108 5.17 -11.80 19.42
C PHE A 108 6.67 -11.89 19.08
N PRO A 109 7.53 -11.10 19.75
CA PRO A 109 8.98 -11.30 19.70
C PRO A 109 9.37 -12.52 20.53
N PHE A 110 10.41 -13.22 20.12
CA PHE A 110 10.97 -14.37 20.81
C PHE A 110 12.47 -14.50 20.54
N ALA A 111 13.13 -15.51 21.10
CA ALA A 111 14.57 -15.71 21.01
C ALA A 111 15.38 -14.48 21.43
N GLY A 112 15.02 -13.89 22.59
CA GLY A 112 15.71 -12.71 23.12
C GLY A 112 15.48 -11.44 22.31
N GLY A 113 14.38 -11.36 21.52
CA GLY A 113 14.08 -10.21 20.66
C GLY A 113 14.69 -10.30 19.25
N ALA A 114 15.50 -11.34 18.96
CA ALA A 114 16.11 -11.48 17.64
C ALA A 114 15.16 -11.99 16.56
N LYS A 115 13.99 -12.51 16.93
CA LYS A 115 12.98 -13.04 16.02
C LYS A 115 11.60 -12.58 16.44
N ALA A 116 10.70 -12.47 15.46
CA ALA A 116 9.29 -12.19 15.72
C ALA A 116 8.40 -12.97 14.76
N VAL A 117 7.20 -13.29 15.23
CA VAL A 117 6.10 -13.82 14.44
C VAL A 117 4.89 -12.93 14.63
N GLY A 118 4.12 -12.72 13.56
CA GLY A 118 2.91 -11.92 13.62
C GLY A 118 1.84 -12.44 12.70
N PHE A 119 0.58 -12.09 13.02
CA PHE A 119 -0.59 -12.37 12.22
C PHE A 119 -1.37 -11.08 11.99
N ALA A 120 -1.85 -10.89 10.79
CA ALA A 120 -2.66 -9.72 10.47
C ALA A 120 -3.82 -10.06 9.54
N VAL A 121 -4.86 -9.24 9.63
CA VAL A 121 -6.03 -9.29 8.76
C VAL A 121 -6.27 -7.88 8.23
N ALA A 122 -6.40 -7.76 6.92
CA ALA A 122 -6.87 -6.54 6.25
C ALA A 122 -8.22 -6.83 5.59
N THR A 123 -9.15 -5.90 5.69
CA THR A 123 -10.45 -5.98 5.03
C THR A 123 -10.76 -4.67 4.33
N PHE A 124 -11.39 -4.77 3.16
CA PHE A 124 -11.85 -3.63 2.38
C PHE A 124 -13.21 -3.93 1.78
N GLY A 125 -14.06 -2.94 1.68
CA GLY A 125 -15.36 -3.10 1.05
C GLY A 125 -16.40 -2.09 1.54
N PHE A 126 -17.63 -2.35 1.18
CA PHE A 126 -18.80 -1.58 1.62
C PHE A 126 -19.92 -2.52 2.08
N SER A 127 -20.82 -1.96 2.89
CA SER A 127 -21.99 -2.67 3.39
C SER A 127 -23.02 -2.91 2.28
N ASP A 128 -23.99 -3.76 2.55
CA ASP A 128 -25.07 -4.15 1.65
C ASP A 128 -25.71 -2.93 0.96
N GLN A 129 -25.78 -2.99 -0.37
CA GLN A 129 -26.41 -2.01 -1.23
C GLN A 129 -27.61 -2.66 -1.94
N PRO A 130 -28.73 -1.95 -2.14
CA PRO A 130 -29.87 -2.48 -2.90
C PRO A 130 -29.48 -2.82 -4.34
N VAL A 131 -30.02 -3.91 -4.84
CA VAL A 131 -29.91 -4.27 -6.25
C VAL A 131 -31.03 -3.55 -7.02
N TYR A 132 -30.64 -2.74 -8.00
CA TYR A 132 -31.57 -2.05 -8.89
C TYR A 132 -31.65 -2.83 -10.21
N THR A 133 -32.87 -3.16 -10.63
CA THR A 133 -33.14 -3.85 -11.90
C THR A 133 -34.18 -3.07 -12.73
N VAL A 134 -34.39 -3.48 -13.97
CA VAL A 134 -35.45 -2.90 -14.81
C VAL A 134 -36.84 -3.13 -14.18
N GLU A 135 -37.03 -4.26 -13.52
CA GLU A 135 -38.27 -4.67 -12.85
C GLU A 135 -38.42 -4.02 -11.48
N ASP A 136 -37.31 -3.67 -10.81
CA ASP A 136 -37.30 -3.00 -9.50
C ASP A 136 -36.31 -1.82 -9.50
N PRO A 137 -36.65 -0.73 -10.17
CA PRO A 137 -35.79 0.46 -10.25
C PRO A 137 -35.66 1.24 -8.93
N GLN A 138 -36.45 0.90 -7.92
CA GLN A 138 -36.39 1.49 -6.59
C GLN A 138 -35.59 0.64 -5.59
N GLY A 139 -35.20 -0.57 -5.95
CA GLY A 139 -34.45 -1.47 -5.06
C GLY A 139 -35.25 -1.94 -3.85
N THR A 140 -36.55 -2.09 -4.01
CA THR A 140 -37.50 -2.46 -2.92
C THR A 140 -37.68 -3.96 -2.75
N SER A 141 -37.12 -4.76 -3.66
CA SER A 141 -37.21 -6.26 -3.63
C SER A 141 -36.52 -6.88 -2.42
N GLY A 142 -35.71 -6.11 -1.67
CA GLY A 142 -34.90 -6.60 -0.57
C GLY A 142 -33.64 -7.36 -1.00
N ASN A 143 -33.40 -7.48 -2.31
CA ASN A 143 -32.15 -8.03 -2.81
C ASN A 143 -31.00 -7.02 -2.58
N VAL A 144 -29.89 -7.51 -2.03
CA VAL A 144 -28.71 -6.68 -1.73
C VAL A 144 -27.45 -7.33 -2.31
N TYR A 145 -26.45 -6.49 -2.55
CA TYR A 145 -25.10 -6.93 -2.87
C TYR A 145 -24.09 -6.18 -2.02
N SER A 146 -22.96 -6.79 -1.75
CA SER A 146 -21.83 -6.19 -1.06
C SER A 146 -20.52 -6.59 -1.70
N VAL A 147 -19.47 -5.79 -1.47
CA VAL A 147 -18.10 -6.12 -1.84
C VAL A 147 -17.29 -6.29 -0.56
N ARG A 148 -16.55 -7.37 -0.49
CA ARG A 148 -15.65 -7.66 0.63
C ARG A 148 -14.38 -8.30 0.14
N GLU A 149 -13.31 -7.57 0.22
CA GLU A 149 -11.95 -8.07 0.00
C GLU A 149 -11.28 -8.32 1.35
N THR A 150 -10.58 -9.42 1.48
CA THR A 150 -9.94 -9.81 2.75
C THR A 150 -8.57 -10.40 2.47
N ALA A 151 -7.56 -9.97 3.22
CA ALA A 151 -6.24 -10.59 3.24
C ALA A 151 -5.89 -11.03 4.66
N ILE A 152 -5.58 -12.31 4.82
CA ILE A 152 -5.06 -12.89 6.06
C ILE A 152 -3.57 -13.15 5.84
N SER A 153 -2.72 -12.72 6.77
CA SER A 153 -1.28 -12.84 6.62
C SER A 153 -0.59 -13.36 7.87
N GLY A 154 0.47 -14.13 7.65
CA GLY A 154 1.41 -14.57 8.67
C GLY A 154 2.81 -14.10 8.31
N THR A 155 3.50 -13.46 9.24
CA THR A 155 4.83 -12.88 9.05
C THR A 155 5.83 -13.52 10.00
N PHE A 156 6.98 -13.89 9.46
CA PHE A 156 8.17 -14.25 10.23
C PHE A 156 9.29 -13.27 9.91
N SER A 157 9.99 -12.80 10.96
CA SER A 157 11.12 -11.90 10.80
C SER A 157 12.26 -12.27 11.74
N GLN A 158 13.47 -12.04 11.25
CA GLN A 158 14.69 -12.33 12.02
C GLN A 158 15.73 -11.22 11.86
N GLN A 159 16.33 -10.84 12.97
CA GLN A 159 17.54 -10.03 13.01
C GLN A 159 18.76 -10.97 12.94
N PHE A 160 19.54 -10.85 11.89
CA PHE A 160 20.75 -11.67 11.64
C PHE A 160 21.99 -11.05 12.28
N SER A 161 21.98 -9.74 12.42
CA SER A 161 23.03 -8.96 13.10
C SER A 161 22.44 -7.64 13.59
N ASP A 162 23.20 -6.88 14.37
CA ASP A 162 22.82 -5.52 14.82
C ASP A 162 22.50 -4.57 13.67
N ARG A 163 22.92 -4.91 12.45
CA ARG A 163 22.80 -4.06 11.26
C ARG A 163 21.88 -4.61 10.20
N PHE A 164 21.41 -5.85 10.33
CA PHE A 164 20.64 -6.47 9.27
C PHE A 164 19.53 -7.34 9.82
N SER A 165 18.32 -7.09 9.33
CA SER A 165 17.17 -7.96 9.51
C SER A 165 16.49 -8.27 8.17
N ALA A 166 15.81 -9.41 8.12
CA ALA A 166 14.98 -9.80 7.00
C ALA A 166 13.68 -10.45 7.50
N GLY A 167 12.65 -10.38 6.67
CA GLY A 167 11.35 -10.92 6.99
C GLY A 167 10.62 -11.42 5.76
N LEU A 168 9.71 -12.35 6.01
CA LEU A 168 8.84 -12.96 5.01
C LEU A 168 7.41 -12.94 5.53
N THR A 169 6.46 -12.56 4.66
CA THR A 169 5.02 -12.66 4.92
C THR A 169 4.38 -13.59 3.90
N ALA A 170 3.54 -14.52 4.35
CA ALA A 170 2.65 -15.29 3.51
C ALA A 170 1.23 -14.73 3.66
N LYS A 171 0.52 -14.57 2.54
CA LYS A 171 -0.83 -14.00 2.48
C LYS A 171 -1.78 -14.95 1.78
N PHE A 172 -3.00 -15.02 2.29
CA PHE A 172 -4.16 -15.56 1.61
C PHE A 172 -5.13 -14.40 1.36
N ILE A 173 -5.51 -14.19 0.11
CA ILE A 173 -6.37 -13.11 -0.33
C ILE A 173 -7.68 -13.73 -0.84
N ASN A 174 -8.80 -13.19 -0.40
CA ASN A 174 -10.13 -13.52 -0.91
C ASN A 174 -10.80 -12.22 -1.37
N ASP A 175 -11.23 -12.23 -2.62
CA ASP A 175 -11.91 -11.11 -3.27
C ASP A 175 -13.34 -11.55 -3.59
N GLN A 176 -14.33 -10.97 -2.89
CA GLN A 176 -15.74 -11.25 -3.06
C GLN A 176 -16.47 -10.03 -3.60
N LEU A 177 -16.99 -10.17 -4.82
CA LEU A 177 -17.73 -9.15 -5.56
C LEU A 177 -19.19 -9.60 -5.68
N GLY A 178 -20.03 -9.26 -4.70
CA GLY A 178 -21.39 -9.79 -4.61
C GLY A 178 -21.38 -11.30 -4.44
N SER A 179 -21.95 -12.02 -5.41
CA SER A 179 -22.05 -13.50 -5.41
C SER A 179 -20.96 -14.20 -6.22
N VAL A 180 -19.98 -13.47 -6.75
CA VAL A 180 -18.77 -14.05 -7.34
C VAL A 180 -17.58 -13.85 -6.41
N SER A 181 -16.66 -14.80 -6.39
CA SER A 181 -15.46 -14.71 -5.56
C SER A 181 -14.25 -15.32 -6.25
N GLY A 182 -13.08 -14.80 -5.88
CA GLY A 182 -11.79 -15.31 -6.30
C GLY A 182 -10.81 -15.32 -5.14
N ALA A 183 -9.78 -16.14 -5.21
CA ALA A 183 -8.77 -16.22 -4.18
C ALA A 183 -7.36 -16.32 -4.78
N ALA A 184 -6.38 -15.83 -4.02
CA ALA A 184 -4.96 -15.90 -4.37
C ALA A 184 -4.10 -16.14 -3.13
N PHE A 185 -2.88 -16.63 -3.38
CA PHE A 185 -1.80 -16.64 -2.40
C PHE A 185 -0.71 -15.68 -2.84
N ALA A 186 -0.10 -15.00 -1.88
CA ALA A 186 1.03 -14.12 -2.13
C ALA A 186 2.09 -14.23 -1.03
N ILE A 187 3.29 -13.77 -1.36
CA ILE A 187 4.40 -13.63 -0.43
C ILE A 187 4.95 -12.20 -0.52
N ASP A 188 5.38 -11.66 0.63
CA ASP A 188 6.19 -10.46 0.71
C ASP A 188 7.55 -10.81 1.25
N PHE A 189 8.57 -10.13 0.77
CA PHE A 189 9.93 -10.20 1.27
C PHE A 189 10.43 -8.79 1.59
N GLY A 190 11.07 -8.63 2.74
CA GLY A 190 11.65 -7.36 3.13
C GLY A 190 12.99 -7.52 3.83
N THR A 191 13.81 -6.49 3.68
CA THR A 191 15.09 -6.35 4.39
C THR A 191 15.19 -4.99 5.04
N SER A 192 15.97 -4.89 6.10
CA SER A 192 16.29 -3.63 6.75
C SER A 192 17.75 -3.62 7.14
N PHE A 193 18.43 -2.57 6.71
CA PHE A 193 19.82 -2.26 7.02
C PHE A 193 19.90 -1.08 7.97
N HIS A 194 20.68 -1.23 9.03
CA HIS A 194 20.94 -0.20 10.04
C HIS A 194 22.42 0.16 10.03
N SER A 195 22.72 1.45 9.98
CA SER A 195 24.09 1.98 10.01
C SER A 195 24.12 3.33 10.71
N VAL A 196 25.31 3.93 10.76
CA VAL A 196 25.53 5.27 11.32
C VAL A 196 26.23 6.12 10.27
N LEU A 197 25.63 7.26 9.93
CA LEU A 197 26.17 8.25 9.02
C LEU A 197 26.33 9.60 9.78
N GLY A 198 27.56 10.12 9.85
CA GLY A 198 27.82 11.37 10.57
C GLY A 198 27.46 11.30 12.06
N GLY A 199 27.60 10.11 12.70
CA GLY A 199 27.25 9.89 14.11
C GLY A 199 25.75 9.74 14.38
N ARG A 200 24.92 9.59 13.36
CA ARG A 200 23.45 9.48 13.46
C ARG A 200 22.92 8.24 12.75
N PRO A 201 21.86 7.61 13.26
CA PRO A 201 21.26 6.43 12.65
C PRO A 201 20.77 6.70 11.22
N ILE A 202 21.12 5.80 10.31
CA ILE A 202 20.56 5.70 8.96
C ILE A 202 20.03 4.28 8.78
N ARG A 203 18.89 4.15 8.13
CA ARG A 203 18.24 2.87 7.82
C ARG A 203 17.94 2.83 6.32
N ALA A 204 18.16 1.68 5.72
CA ALA A 204 17.78 1.42 4.34
C ALA A 204 16.93 0.15 4.29
N ALA A 205 15.95 0.13 3.43
CA ALA A 205 15.05 -1.00 3.24
C ALA A 205 14.89 -1.33 1.76
N PHE A 206 14.72 -2.62 1.50
CA PHE A 206 14.37 -3.17 0.22
C PHE A 206 13.19 -4.12 0.44
N VAL A 207 12.10 -3.94 -0.31
CA VAL A 207 10.86 -4.69 -0.11
C VAL A 207 10.24 -5.05 -1.45
N ILE A 208 9.76 -6.30 -1.55
CA ILE A 208 8.85 -6.76 -2.60
C ILE A 208 7.58 -7.25 -1.91
N THR A 209 6.43 -6.77 -2.36
CA THR A 209 5.14 -7.17 -1.79
C THR A 209 4.21 -7.75 -2.84
N ASN A 210 3.30 -8.62 -2.38
CA ASN A 210 2.21 -9.19 -3.15
C ASN A 210 2.65 -10.06 -4.35
N LEU A 211 3.84 -10.67 -4.30
CA LEU A 211 4.30 -11.62 -5.30
C LEU A 211 3.50 -12.92 -5.15
N GLY A 212 2.61 -13.22 -6.09
CA GLY A 212 1.67 -14.34 -5.89
C GLY A 212 0.97 -14.84 -7.14
N THR A 213 -0.09 -15.61 -6.91
CA THR A 213 -0.92 -16.19 -7.96
C THR A 213 -1.93 -15.17 -8.48
N ASN A 214 -2.49 -15.44 -9.65
CA ASN A 214 -3.59 -14.62 -10.18
C ASN A 214 -4.91 -14.95 -9.46
N ILE A 215 -5.83 -13.99 -9.47
CA ILE A 215 -7.22 -14.14 -9.04
C ILE A 215 -8.09 -14.44 -10.27
N ARG A 216 -8.89 -15.49 -10.18
CA ARG A 216 -9.95 -15.80 -11.13
C ARG A 216 -11.27 -15.89 -10.37
N HIS A 217 -12.26 -15.13 -10.81
CA HIS A 217 -13.56 -15.09 -10.16
C HIS A 217 -14.46 -16.22 -10.67
N ARG A 218 -15.25 -16.79 -9.76
CA ARG A 218 -16.25 -17.85 -10.02
C ARG A 218 -17.49 -17.58 -9.20
N GLY A 219 -18.64 -18.01 -9.71
CA GLY A 219 -19.90 -17.89 -8.99
C GLY A 219 -21.11 -18.04 -9.90
N ALA A 220 -22.28 -18.19 -9.30
CA ALA A 220 -23.53 -18.45 -10.00
C ALA A 220 -23.91 -17.44 -11.11
N PRO A 221 -23.61 -16.13 -11.00
CA PRO A 221 -23.88 -15.20 -12.09
C PRO A 221 -23.11 -15.47 -13.39
N LEU A 222 -22.08 -16.30 -13.32
CA LEU A 222 -21.31 -16.71 -14.50
C LEU A 222 -21.84 -17.99 -15.14
N ASP A 223 -22.84 -18.64 -14.55
CA ASP A 223 -23.50 -19.82 -15.11
C ASP A 223 -24.45 -19.38 -16.21
N VAL A 224 -24.32 -19.99 -17.37
CA VAL A 224 -25.14 -19.70 -18.56
C VAL A 224 -25.68 -21.00 -19.16
N LEU A 225 -26.81 -20.88 -19.87
CA LEU A 225 -27.29 -21.94 -20.71
C LEU A 225 -26.72 -21.82 -22.11
N TYR A 226 -25.98 -22.80 -22.56
CA TYR A 226 -25.34 -22.82 -23.86
C TYR A 226 -26.13 -23.74 -24.81
N ASN A 227 -26.68 -23.18 -25.88
CA ASN A 227 -27.30 -23.93 -26.95
C ASN A 227 -26.23 -24.53 -27.84
N ARG A 228 -26.08 -25.83 -27.86
CA ARG A 228 -25.12 -26.49 -28.73
C ARG A 228 -25.57 -26.33 -30.19
N PRO A 229 -24.69 -25.92 -31.10
CA PRO A 229 -25.01 -25.92 -32.52
C PRO A 229 -25.27 -27.38 -32.99
N ALA A 230 -26.31 -27.59 -33.77
CA ALA A 230 -26.54 -28.87 -34.38
C ALA A 230 -25.36 -29.27 -35.30
N PRO A 231 -24.95 -30.56 -35.31
CA PRO A 231 -23.93 -31.01 -36.24
C PRO A 231 -24.38 -30.75 -37.69
N ALA A 232 -23.43 -30.33 -38.54
CA ALA A 232 -23.72 -30.05 -39.93
C ALA A 232 -24.25 -31.31 -40.66
N GLY A 233 -25.48 -31.23 -41.18
CA GLY A 233 -26.11 -32.34 -41.94
C GLY A 233 -27.14 -33.17 -41.15
N GLU A 234 -27.39 -32.89 -39.90
CA GLU A 234 -28.51 -33.49 -39.16
C GLU A 234 -29.70 -32.52 -39.09
N ASN A 235 -30.90 -33.03 -39.19
CA ASN A 235 -32.10 -32.24 -38.93
C ASN A 235 -32.03 -31.68 -37.53
N GLU A 236 -32.44 -30.42 -37.34
CA GLU A 236 -32.47 -29.71 -36.06
C GLU A 236 -33.31 -30.48 -35.03
N VAL A 237 -32.72 -31.45 -34.40
CA VAL A 237 -33.30 -32.02 -33.19
C VAL A 237 -33.03 -31.01 -32.10
N ALA A 238 -34.07 -30.43 -31.50
CA ALA A 238 -33.96 -29.53 -30.36
C ALA A 238 -33.13 -30.20 -29.27
N GLN A 239 -31.89 -29.80 -29.13
CA GLN A 239 -31.02 -30.25 -28.03
C GLN A 239 -31.34 -29.43 -26.81
N GLU A 240 -31.45 -30.08 -25.66
CA GLU A 240 -31.59 -29.36 -24.41
C GLU A 240 -30.33 -28.50 -24.18
N PRO A 241 -30.52 -27.23 -23.76
CA PRO A 241 -29.39 -26.36 -23.44
C PRO A 241 -28.48 -27.00 -22.38
N ALA A 242 -27.19 -27.01 -22.64
CA ALA A 242 -26.18 -27.44 -21.66
C ALA A 242 -25.87 -26.31 -20.68
N ARG A 243 -25.69 -26.66 -19.41
CA ARG A 243 -25.11 -25.69 -18.45
C ARG A 243 -23.65 -25.47 -18.79
N ALA A 244 -23.25 -24.20 -18.90
CA ALA A 244 -21.88 -23.77 -19.08
C ALA A 244 -21.56 -22.66 -18.08
N GLN A 245 -20.30 -22.46 -17.79
CA GLN A 245 -19.85 -21.38 -16.94
C GLN A 245 -18.93 -20.45 -17.76
N LEU A 246 -19.20 -19.16 -17.73
CA LEU A 246 -18.31 -18.15 -18.29
C LEU A 246 -17.02 -18.14 -17.48
N GLU A 247 -15.90 -18.14 -18.17
CA GLU A 247 -14.58 -18.04 -17.56
C GLU A 247 -14.17 -16.58 -17.50
N THR A 248 -13.84 -16.07 -16.30
CA THR A 248 -13.28 -14.74 -16.14
C THR A 248 -11.80 -14.75 -16.49
N LYS A 249 -11.28 -13.59 -16.88
CA LYS A 249 -9.85 -13.39 -17.07
C LYS A 249 -9.10 -13.62 -15.75
N ASP A 250 -7.86 -14.07 -15.85
CA ASP A 250 -6.92 -14.12 -14.73
C ASP A 250 -6.38 -12.70 -14.47
N TRP A 251 -6.56 -12.23 -13.24
CA TRP A 251 -6.10 -10.93 -12.78
C TRP A 251 -4.89 -11.10 -11.89
N SER A 252 -3.78 -10.44 -12.22
CA SER A 252 -2.60 -10.43 -11.37
C SER A 252 -2.83 -9.64 -10.09
N LEU A 253 -2.05 -9.95 -9.04
CA LEU A 253 -1.99 -9.13 -7.83
C LEU A 253 -1.17 -7.84 -8.07
N PRO A 254 -1.38 -6.78 -7.28
CA PRO A 254 -0.63 -5.54 -7.37
C PRO A 254 0.75 -5.70 -6.72
N VAL A 255 1.68 -6.31 -7.46
CA VAL A 255 3.06 -6.50 -7.02
C VAL A 255 3.75 -5.15 -6.92
N SER A 256 4.41 -4.87 -5.80
CA SER A 256 5.14 -3.62 -5.61
C SER A 256 6.57 -3.88 -5.16
N PHE A 257 7.50 -3.16 -5.77
CA PHE A 257 8.89 -3.06 -5.39
C PHE A 257 9.16 -1.72 -4.73
N ARG A 258 9.87 -1.71 -3.59
CA ARG A 258 10.17 -0.48 -2.84
C ARG A 258 11.62 -0.45 -2.39
N VAL A 259 12.22 0.73 -2.48
CA VAL A 259 13.53 1.05 -1.90
C VAL A 259 13.37 2.30 -1.05
N ALA A 260 13.74 2.23 0.21
CA ALA A 260 13.53 3.32 1.14
C ALA A 260 14.79 3.61 1.97
N VAL A 261 14.92 4.87 2.37
CA VAL A 261 15.95 5.33 3.30
C VAL A 261 15.31 6.21 4.36
N ALA A 262 15.73 6.04 5.62
CA ALA A 262 15.36 6.89 6.74
C ALA A 262 16.62 7.36 7.47
N TYR A 263 16.70 8.64 7.79
CA TYR A 263 17.83 9.25 8.47
C TYR A 263 17.39 10.09 9.66
N ASP A 264 17.96 9.85 10.83
CA ASP A 264 17.69 10.64 12.01
C ASP A 264 18.47 11.96 11.92
N ALA A 265 17.84 12.97 11.30
CA ALA A 265 18.44 14.28 11.08
C ALA A 265 18.78 15.00 12.39
N PHE A 266 18.03 14.68 13.43
CA PHE A 266 18.24 15.18 14.78
C PHE A 266 17.77 14.13 15.78
N ALA A 267 18.56 13.84 16.81
CA ALA A 267 18.23 12.93 17.89
C ALA A 267 18.85 13.34 19.19
N THR A 268 18.02 13.49 20.23
CA THR A 268 18.41 13.67 21.63
C THR A 268 17.66 12.66 22.50
N SER A 269 17.85 12.67 23.80
CA SER A 269 17.09 11.82 24.72
C SER A 269 15.57 12.08 24.70
N ALA A 270 15.14 13.30 24.37
CA ALA A 270 13.73 13.70 24.38
C ALA A 270 13.15 13.94 22.99
N ASN A 271 13.98 14.23 21.99
CA ASN A 271 13.51 14.69 20.67
C ASN A 271 14.20 13.92 19.56
N ARG A 272 13.42 13.54 18.53
CA ARG A 272 13.95 12.94 17.31
C ARG A 272 13.22 13.48 16.10
N LEU A 273 13.98 13.86 15.08
CA LEU A 273 13.47 14.15 13.74
C LEU A 273 14.06 13.13 12.77
N THR A 274 13.20 12.31 12.19
CA THR A 274 13.56 11.37 11.13
C THR A 274 13.02 11.88 9.81
N VAL A 275 13.88 11.92 8.78
CA VAL A 275 13.49 12.21 7.39
C VAL A 275 13.56 10.93 6.58
N LEU A 276 12.65 10.78 5.64
CA LEU A 276 12.46 9.56 4.85
C LEU A 276 12.39 9.90 3.37
N GLY A 277 12.92 8.99 2.55
CA GLY A 277 12.71 8.95 1.11
C GLY A 277 12.42 7.51 0.68
N GLU A 278 11.43 7.32 -0.17
CA GLU A 278 11.05 6.02 -0.70
C GLU A 278 10.76 6.12 -2.19
N PHE A 279 11.31 5.19 -2.95
CA PHE A 279 10.92 4.89 -4.32
C PHE A 279 10.01 3.67 -4.31
N SER A 280 8.91 3.72 -5.05
CA SER A 280 7.99 2.59 -5.20
C SER A 280 7.64 2.38 -6.67
N GLN A 281 7.62 1.12 -7.08
CA GLN A 281 7.26 0.68 -8.42
C GLN A 281 6.22 -0.45 -8.30
N PRO A 282 4.93 -0.11 -8.34
CA PRO A 282 3.89 -1.13 -8.53
C PRO A 282 3.84 -1.58 -10.00
N ASN A 283 3.31 -2.79 -10.23
CA ASN A 283 3.18 -3.34 -11.59
C ASN A 283 1.97 -2.78 -12.37
N ASN A 284 1.10 -2.04 -11.70
CA ASN A 284 -0.17 -1.54 -12.22
C ASN A 284 -0.25 0.00 -12.28
N SER A 285 0.84 0.69 -11.98
CA SER A 285 0.90 2.15 -12.03
C SER A 285 2.33 2.64 -12.25
N ALA A 286 2.48 3.90 -12.59
CA ALA A 286 3.78 4.54 -12.76
C ALA A 286 4.60 4.50 -11.46
N PRO A 287 5.95 4.54 -11.58
CA PRO A 287 6.83 4.64 -10.43
C PRO A 287 6.58 5.94 -9.67
N GLY A 288 6.64 5.88 -8.34
CA GLY A 288 6.42 7.02 -7.47
C GLY A 288 7.57 7.24 -6.49
N PHE A 289 7.64 8.47 -5.99
CA PHE A 289 8.57 8.87 -4.93
C PHE A 289 7.80 9.41 -3.73
N GLY A 290 8.14 8.94 -2.54
CA GLY A 290 7.63 9.44 -1.27
C GLY A 290 8.72 10.15 -0.48
N PHE A 291 8.39 11.30 0.11
CA PHE A 291 9.25 12.02 1.05
C PHE A 291 8.46 12.31 2.31
N ALA A 292 9.05 12.08 3.47
CA ALA A 292 8.35 12.29 4.72
C ALA A 292 9.27 12.72 5.86
N GLY A 293 8.65 13.25 6.91
CA GLY A 293 9.30 13.57 8.17
C GLY A 293 8.44 13.17 9.35
N GLU A 294 9.06 12.55 10.34
CA GLU A 294 8.45 12.26 11.64
C GLU A 294 9.26 12.95 12.74
N TYR A 295 8.61 13.84 13.49
CA TYR A 295 9.16 14.42 14.70
C TYR A 295 8.51 13.79 15.92
N THR A 296 9.32 13.28 16.85
CA THR A 296 8.86 12.72 18.11
C THR A 296 9.41 13.51 19.29
N LEU A 297 8.53 13.82 20.25
CA LEU A 297 8.81 14.54 21.49
C LEU A 297 8.45 13.68 22.70
N GLY A 298 9.45 13.27 23.46
CA GLY A 298 9.25 12.62 24.76
C GLY A 298 8.96 13.65 25.85
N LEU A 299 7.91 13.39 26.65
CA LEU A 299 7.47 14.30 27.74
C LEU A 299 8.10 13.92 29.09
N GLY A 300 9.42 13.78 29.10
CA GLY A 300 10.21 13.52 30.31
C GLY A 300 9.87 12.16 30.96
N SER A 301 9.79 12.12 32.29
CA SER A 301 9.54 10.88 33.06
C SER A 301 8.06 10.44 33.09
N SER A 302 7.17 11.15 32.42
CA SER A 302 5.73 10.84 32.39
C SER A 302 5.42 9.52 31.68
N GLY A 303 6.31 9.06 30.79
CA GLY A 303 6.09 7.92 29.90
C GLY A 303 5.30 8.28 28.63
N PHE A 304 4.86 9.53 28.49
CA PHE A 304 4.18 10.01 27.29
C PHE A 304 5.17 10.52 26.23
N SER A 305 4.81 10.32 24.96
CA SER A 305 5.45 10.98 23.84
C SER A 305 4.43 11.38 22.78
N LEU A 306 4.74 12.47 22.07
CA LEU A 306 3.96 13.00 20.97
C LEU A 306 4.73 12.81 19.68
N ALA A 307 4.03 12.59 18.59
CA ALA A 307 4.60 12.54 17.25
C ALA A 307 3.82 13.45 16.30
N GLY A 308 4.54 14.25 15.52
CA GLY A 308 4.01 14.98 14.36
C GLY A 308 4.59 14.43 13.07
N ARG A 309 3.78 14.31 12.02
CA ARG A 309 4.17 13.67 10.75
C ARG A 309 3.68 14.49 9.57
N LEU A 310 4.53 14.58 8.58
CA LEU A 310 4.21 15.16 7.28
C LEU A 310 4.79 14.26 6.19
N GLY A 311 4.05 14.08 5.11
CA GLY A 311 4.48 13.30 3.96
C GLY A 311 4.02 13.95 2.66
N MET A 312 4.75 13.66 1.61
CA MET A 312 4.45 14.06 0.25
C MET A 312 4.79 12.88 -0.67
N THR A 313 3.87 12.55 -1.55
CA THR A 313 4.09 11.55 -2.60
C THR A 313 4.08 12.27 -3.94
N TYR A 314 5.08 12.00 -4.76
CA TYR A 314 5.13 12.42 -6.15
C TYR A 314 4.88 11.18 -7.02
N ALA A 315 3.86 11.23 -7.86
CA ALA A 315 3.63 10.29 -8.93
C ALA A 315 3.67 11.10 -10.23
N PRO A 316 4.53 10.72 -11.20
CA PRO A 316 4.51 11.35 -12.51
C PRO A 316 3.09 11.30 -13.08
N ASP A 317 2.68 12.38 -13.71
CA ASP A 317 1.41 12.42 -14.42
C ASP A 317 1.56 11.47 -15.62
N ASP A 318 0.87 10.35 -15.58
CA ASP A 318 0.63 9.60 -16.78
C ASP A 318 -0.41 10.41 -17.55
N ASN A 319 0.07 11.29 -18.40
CA ASN A 319 -0.78 11.90 -19.41
C ASN A 319 -1.47 10.75 -20.14
N LEU A 320 -2.69 10.47 -19.75
CA LEU A 320 -3.64 9.80 -20.61
C LEU A 320 -3.93 10.78 -21.75
N ASP A 321 -2.93 11.01 -22.59
CA ASP A 321 -3.13 11.54 -23.91
C ASP A 321 -3.98 10.50 -24.64
N VAL A 322 -5.28 10.61 -24.41
CA VAL A 322 -6.25 9.96 -25.28
C VAL A 322 -5.93 10.55 -26.66
N PRO A 323 -5.34 9.77 -27.58
CA PRO A 323 -4.98 10.30 -28.86
C PRO A 323 -6.23 10.94 -29.45
N ALA A 324 -6.16 12.21 -29.83
CA ALA A 324 -7.23 12.90 -30.56
C ALA A 324 -7.44 12.31 -31.97
N SER A 325 -7.20 11.01 -32.13
CA SER A 325 -7.32 10.31 -33.39
C SER A 325 -8.74 9.76 -33.55
N GLY A 326 -9.61 10.56 -34.11
CA GLY A 326 -10.57 10.04 -35.06
C GLY A 326 -11.95 9.66 -34.60
N SER A 327 -12.44 10.10 -33.45
CA SER A 327 -13.87 10.08 -33.17
C SER A 327 -14.32 11.37 -32.49
N ALA A 328 -15.00 12.19 -33.24
CA ALA A 328 -15.44 13.55 -32.89
C ALA A 328 -16.46 13.62 -31.74
N THR A 329 -16.58 12.59 -30.92
CA THR A 329 -17.62 12.51 -29.90
C THR A 329 -17.13 12.83 -28.49
N TYR A 330 -15.84 12.97 -28.27
CA TYR A 330 -15.28 13.35 -26.96
C TYR A 330 -14.42 14.62 -26.97
N ALA A 331 -14.41 15.36 -28.08
CA ALA A 331 -13.76 16.67 -28.18
C ALA A 331 -14.55 17.76 -27.43
N GLY A 332 -14.70 17.63 -26.14
CA GLY A 332 -15.43 18.57 -25.29
C GLY A 332 -15.29 18.28 -23.82
N PHE A 333 -14.70 17.18 -23.46
CA PHE A 333 -14.22 16.91 -22.10
C PHE A 333 -12.75 17.31 -22.04
N ASP A 334 -12.50 18.62 -21.98
CA ASP A 334 -11.35 19.11 -21.23
C ASP A 334 -11.65 18.71 -19.78
N THR A 335 -11.09 17.58 -19.37
CA THR A 335 -11.40 17.04 -18.05
C THR A 335 -10.88 17.95 -16.96
N GLY A 336 -10.06 18.98 -17.27
CA GLY A 336 -9.46 19.83 -16.23
C GLY A 336 -8.80 19.02 -15.10
N LEU A 337 -8.69 17.71 -15.32
CA LEU A 337 -8.32 16.69 -14.35
C LEU A 337 -6.80 16.53 -14.26
N SER A 338 -6.01 17.54 -14.68
CA SER A 338 -4.60 17.58 -14.30
C SER A 338 -4.51 17.68 -12.78
N GLY A 339 -4.71 16.55 -12.13
CA GLY A 339 -4.52 16.43 -10.69
C GLY A 339 -3.08 16.80 -10.37
N SER A 340 -2.84 17.49 -9.27
CA SER A 340 -1.48 17.72 -8.79
C SER A 340 -0.72 16.39 -8.74
N GLN A 341 0.45 16.33 -9.35
CA GLN A 341 1.38 15.18 -9.25
C GLN A 341 1.85 14.95 -7.80
N TYR A 342 1.59 15.93 -6.94
CA TYR A 342 1.97 15.88 -5.53
C TYR A 342 0.73 15.62 -4.67
N ARG A 343 0.82 14.60 -3.80
CA ARG A 343 -0.19 14.26 -2.80
C ARG A 343 0.38 14.50 -1.41
N MET A 344 -0.29 15.31 -0.62
CA MET A 344 0.13 15.65 0.73
C MET A 344 -0.50 14.71 1.75
N SER A 345 0.21 14.49 2.84
CA SER A 345 -0.27 13.76 3.99
C SER A 345 0.23 14.39 5.27
N ALA A 346 -0.55 14.27 6.34
CA ALA A 346 -0.19 14.79 7.65
C ALA A 346 -0.77 13.89 8.74
N GLY A 347 -0.23 13.97 9.94
CA GLY A 347 -0.79 13.23 11.06
C GLY A 347 -0.07 13.46 12.37
N GLY A 348 -0.60 12.81 13.40
CA GLY A 348 -0.07 12.88 14.73
C GLY A 348 -0.21 11.58 15.48
N GLY A 349 0.55 11.43 16.55
CA GLY A 349 0.49 10.27 17.43
C GLY A 349 0.71 10.66 18.87
N LEU A 350 -0.02 9.96 19.75
CA LEU A 350 0.20 9.97 21.20
C LEU A 350 0.60 8.57 21.60
N ARG A 351 1.71 8.43 22.33
CA ARG A 351 2.15 7.16 22.87
C ARG A 351 2.39 7.28 24.37
N TYR A 352 2.05 6.25 25.08
CA TYR A 352 2.38 6.04 26.48
C TYR A 352 3.14 4.73 26.61
N ALA A 353 4.25 4.75 27.35
CA ALA A 353 5.03 3.55 27.63
C ALA A 353 5.61 3.64 29.06
N LYS A 354 5.11 2.81 29.96
CA LYS A 354 5.59 2.76 31.35
C LYS A 354 5.32 1.39 31.97
N ALA A 355 6.24 0.92 32.79
CA ALA A 355 6.10 -0.30 33.62
C ALA A 355 5.69 -1.55 32.82
N GLY A 356 6.23 -1.71 31.61
CA GLY A 356 5.97 -2.91 30.80
C GLY A 356 4.72 -2.83 29.91
N PHE A 357 3.89 -1.80 30.07
CA PHE A 357 2.69 -1.55 29.27
C PHE A 357 2.88 -0.34 28.35
N GLY A 358 2.37 -0.45 27.14
CA GLY A 358 2.35 0.66 26.19
C GLY A 358 1.00 0.77 25.48
N PHE A 359 0.60 2.01 25.24
CA PHE A 359 -0.58 2.37 24.47
C PHE A 359 -0.19 3.39 23.40
N GLY A 360 -0.75 3.27 22.20
CA GLY A 360 -0.57 4.23 21.11
C GLY A 360 -1.89 4.58 20.46
N PHE A 361 -2.07 5.87 20.17
CA PHE A 361 -3.13 6.40 19.33
C PHE A 361 -2.48 7.20 18.19
N ASP A 362 -2.84 6.89 16.97
CA ASP A 362 -2.34 7.56 15.77
C ASP A 362 -3.50 8.05 14.90
N PHE A 363 -3.35 9.25 14.36
CA PHE A 363 -4.22 9.86 13.35
C PHE A 363 -3.39 10.14 12.10
N GLY A 364 -3.94 9.82 10.93
CA GLY A 364 -3.35 10.13 9.63
C GLY A 364 -4.39 10.69 8.68
N TYR A 365 -4.02 11.74 7.98
CA TYR A 365 -4.73 12.31 6.84
C TYR A 365 -3.87 12.10 5.59
N ARG A 366 -4.48 11.69 4.49
CA ARG A 366 -3.83 11.59 3.19
C ARG A 366 -4.74 12.13 2.09
N ASP A 367 -4.17 12.96 1.24
CA ASP A 367 -4.82 13.46 0.03
C ASP A 367 -4.70 12.43 -1.10
N TYR A 368 -5.83 12.09 -1.72
CA TYR A 368 -5.92 11.23 -2.89
C TYR A 368 -6.32 12.01 -4.15
N GLY A 369 -6.13 13.32 -4.14
CA GLY A 369 -6.40 14.22 -5.26
C GLY A 369 -7.89 14.31 -5.56
N LEU A 370 -8.30 13.90 -6.76
CA LEU A 370 -9.70 13.95 -7.18
C LEU A 370 -10.65 13.14 -6.29
N LEU A 371 -10.14 12.14 -5.61
CA LEU A 371 -10.91 11.32 -4.67
C LEU A 371 -11.06 11.99 -3.30
N GLY A 372 -10.41 13.14 -3.09
CA GLY A 372 -10.47 13.89 -1.83
C GLY A 372 -9.52 13.39 -0.76
N GLY A 373 -9.71 13.89 0.45
CA GLY A 373 -8.89 13.55 1.61
C GLY A 373 -9.48 12.40 2.43
N VAL A 374 -8.62 11.51 2.90
CA VAL A 374 -8.98 10.31 3.65
C VAL A 374 -8.35 10.34 5.03
N ASN A 375 -9.13 10.02 6.05
CA ASN A 375 -8.70 9.94 7.44
C ASN A 375 -8.51 8.49 7.88
N THR A 376 -7.45 8.25 8.62
CA THR A 376 -7.11 6.94 9.19
C THR A 376 -6.90 7.08 10.69
N LEU A 377 -7.50 6.19 11.47
CA LEU A 377 -7.34 6.11 12.92
C LEU A 377 -6.68 4.79 13.27
N GLY A 378 -5.76 4.82 14.23
CA GLY A 378 -5.06 3.64 14.70
C GLY A 378 -4.90 3.60 16.21
N LEU A 379 -5.08 2.41 16.78
CA LEU A 379 -4.83 2.10 18.17
C LEU A 379 -3.81 0.96 18.26
N SER A 380 -2.92 1.03 19.24
CA SER A 380 -1.98 -0.05 19.53
C SER A 380 -1.79 -0.25 21.01
N LEU A 381 -1.59 -1.49 21.41
CA LEU A 381 -1.27 -1.89 22.79
C LEU A 381 -0.06 -2.83 22.74
N ASN A 382 0.83 -2.71 23.72
CA ASN A 382 1.95 -3.64 23.91
C ASN A 382 2.17 -3.89 25.41
N TRP A 383 2.67 -5.09 25.76
CA TRP A 383 2.85 -5.53 27.15
C TRP A 383 4.10 -6.39 27.33
#